data_83b472b9b008d20944bc4ec0d555a365
#
_entry.id   83b472b9b008d20944bc4ec0d555a365
#
_cell.length_a   1.000
_cell.length_b   1.000
_cell.length_c   1.000
_cell.angle_alpha   90.00
_cell.angle_beta   90.00
_cell.angle_gamma   90.00
#
_symmetry.space_group_name_H-M   'P 1'
#
loop_
_entity.id
_entity.type
_entity.pdbx_description
1 polymer ?
#
loop_
_entity_poly.entity_id
_entity_poly.type
_entity_poly.pdbx_seq_one_letter_code
_entity_poly.pdbx_strand_id
1 'polypeptide(L)'
;MNQKWMKTLSLWIVLGVVTVVFINLLNFPTSQPRNELVFSDFMSKVERGEVSEVTIKEHQIEGTMKDGAHFVTYAADYPNLVDVMRQNEVRISVKPPDGNPWYLAFLYTWGPFILLIVIWIIFMRQMQVGGSRALSFGKSRARLLSEDRKKITFADVAGVDEAKQEVSEIIDFLKDPPKFQKLGGRIPKGVLIIGPPGTGKTLLAKAIAGEAGVPFFSISGSDFVEMFVGVGASRVRDLFEQGKKHAPCIIFIDEIDAVGRLRGAGLGGGHDEREQTLNQLLVEMDGFDTTEGVILVAATNRPDVIDPALLRPGRFDRQVVVARPDLKGRVDILKVHTKKVPLAGDVSLEVIGRGTPGFAGADLENLVNEAALLAARKGKKSVEMHDFESAKDKVLMGTERRSVIISEEERRTTAFHEAGHALVAKMLPGTDPIHKVTIIPRGRALGVTMQLPVDDRYTYPKDFLYNNIAILMGGRVAEELVLNYMTTGAGNDIEKATDLARKMVCEWGMSEKLGPLTFGKKEQEIFLGREISQHRDYSEHTAIEIDNEVKRLVMENYERAKTIIHTNMNALKGIAEALLEREVLEGPEIEQIIRERAAALSS
;
A
#
# COMPACT_ATOMS: atom_id res chain seq x y z
N MET A 1 -7.26 28.70 -21.29
CA MET A 1 -5.94 29.35 -21.41
C MET A 1 -5.17 29.08 -20.11
N ASN A 2 -4.06 28.36 -20.18
CA ASN A 2 -3.40 27.71 -19.03
C ASN A 2 -2.88 28.70 -17.98
N GLN A 3 -3.41 28.66 -16.77
CA GLN A 3 -2.97 29.44 -15.60
C GLN A 3 -1.47 29.30 -15.26
N LYS A 4 -0.85 28.20 -15.67
CA LYS A 4 0.61 27.98 -15.54
C LYS A 4 1.42 28.90 -16.46
N TRP A 5 0.95 29.15 -17.67
CA TRP A 5 1.65 29.99 -18.66
C TRP A 5 1.66 31.47 -18.28
N MET A 6 0.56 31.96 -17.70
CA MET A 6 0.49 33.35 -17.17
C MET A 6 1.44 33.56 -15.97
N LYS A 7 1.63 32.57 -15.12
CA LYS A 7 2.57 32.66 -13.97
C LYS A 7 4.03 32.69 -14.42
N THR A 8 4.36 31.93 -15.45
CA THR A 8 5.72 31.93 -16.03
C THR A 8 5.98 33.23 -16.78
N LEU A 9 5.00 33.74 -17.51
CA LEU A 9 5.11 35.02 -18.23
C LEU A 9 5.30 36.20 -17.28
N SER A 10 4.56 36.26 -16.17
CA SER A 10 4.72 37.33 -15.17
C SER A 10 6.09 37.30 -14.49
N LEU A 11 6.66 36.11 -14.24
CA LEU A 11 8.02 35.97 -13.71
C LEU A 11 9.08 36.49 -14.67
N TRP A 12 8.94 36.20 -15.97
CA TRP A 12 9.86 36.69 -17.01
C TRP A 12 9.75 38.20 -17.24
N ILE A 13 8.54 38.75 -17.11
CA ILE A 13 8.33 40.21 -17.19
C ILE A 13 9.01 40.91 -16.02
N VAL A 14 8.83 40.42 -14.79
CA VAL A 14 9.47 40.97 -13.59
C VAL A 14 11.00 40.87 -13.71
N LEU A 15 11.52 39.71 -14.13
CA LEU A 15 12.96 39.53 -14.34
C LEU A 15 13.50 40.47 -15.40
N GLY A 16 12.78 40.66 -16.52
CA GLY A 16 13.14 41.61 -17.57
C GLY A 16 13.18 43.07 -17.10
N VAL A 17 12.17 43.49 -16.31
CA VAL A 17 12.14 44.84 -15.73
C VAL A 17 13.28 45.06 -14.74
N VAL A 18 13.54 44.09 -13.87
CA VAL A 18 14.66 44.16 -12.92
C VAL A 18 16.00 44.22 -13.66
N THR A 19 16.17 43.46 -14.73
CA THR A 19 17.40 43.47 -15.54
C THR A 19 17.59 44.80 -16.23
N VAL A 20 16.53 45.41 -16.81
CA VAL A 20 16.60 46.74 -17.45
C VAL A 20 16.91 47.82 -16.42
N VAL A 21 16.30 47.79 -15.24
CA VAL A 21 16.61 48.74 -14.13
C VAL A 21 18.05 48.55 -13.66
N PHE A 22 18.53 47.31 -13.53
CA PHE A 22 19.92 47.02 -13.13
C PHE A 22 20.94 47.49 -14.21
N ILE A 23 20.65 47.29 -15.49
CA ILE A 23 21.50 47.77 -16.59
C ILE A 23 21.52 49.31 -16.63
N ASN A 24 20.38 49.99 -16.42
CA ASN A 24 20.35 51.44 -16.31
C ASN A 24 21.08 51.99 -15.07
N LEU A 25 21.05 51.29 -13.95
CA LEU A 25 21.81 51.65 -12.75
C LEU A 25 23.33 51.47 -12.93
N LEU A 26 23.76 50.54 -13.80
CA LEU A 26 25.17 50.31 -14.13
C LEU A 26 25.68 51.21 -15.24
N ASN A 27 24.81 51.78 -16.08
CA ASN A 27 25.16 52.79 -17.08
C ASN A 27 25.25 54.16 -16.44
N PHE A 28 26.26 54.40 -15.65
CA PHE A 28 26.74 55.78 -15.38
C PHE A 28 27.17 56.36 -16.72
N PRO A 29 26.69 57.58 -17.13
CA PRO A 29 27.21 58.23 -18.30
C PRO A 29 28.71 58.46 -18.06
N THR A 30 29.54 57.77 -18.80
CA THR A 30 30.96 58.07 -18.87
C THR A 30 31.09 59.47 -19.44
N SER A 31 31.23 60.50 -18.58
CA SER A 31 31.63 61.82 -18.96
C SER A 31 32.98 61.69 -19.65
N GLN A 32 33.06 62.02 -20.94
CA GLN A 32 34.34 62.23 -21.60
C GLN A 32 35.11 63.25 -20.79
N PRO A 33 36.44 63.17 -20.69
CA PRO A 33 37.26 64.16 -19.96
C PRO A 33 37.09 65.51 -20.66
N ARG A 34 36.25 66.35 -20.11
CA ARG A 34 36.10 67.74 -20.52
C ARG A 34 37.19 68.49 -19.77
N ASN A 35 38.10 69.17 -20.53
CA ASN A 35 39.09 70.01 -19.90
C ASN A 35 38.35 71.17 -19.22
N GLU A 36 38.32 71.16 -17.93
CA GLU A 36 37.78 72.24 -17.11
C GLU A 36 38.77 73.39 -17.10
N LEU A 37 38.42 74.52 -17.66
CA LEU A 37 39.25 75.75 -17.69
C LEU A 37 38.81 76.70 -16.58
N VAL A 38 39.77 77.25 -15.87
CA VAL A 38 39.49 78.28 -14.87
C VAL A 38 38.97 79.51 -15.61
N PHE A 39 37.95 80.19 -15.10
CA PHE A 39 37.31 81.32 -15.75
C PHE A 39 38.28 82.46 -16.19
N SER A 40 39.30 82.77 -15.39
CA SER A 40 40.35 83.76 -15.72
C SER A 40 41.19 83.32 -16.90
N ASP A 41 41.50 82.02 -17.03
CA ASP A 41 42.25 81.51 -18.20
C ASP A 41 41.39 81.50 -19.47
N PHE A 42 40.10 81.23 -19.32
CA PHE A 42 39.10 81.35 -20.41
C PHE A 42 39.05 82.78 -20.92
N MET A 43 38.93 83.81 -20.05
CA MET A 43 38.91 85.19 -20.42
C MET A 43 40.20 85.62 -21.16
N SER A 44 41.35 85.20 -20.66
CA SER A 44 42.63 85.45 -21.32
C SER A 44 42.74 84.82 -22.70
N LYS A 45 42.14 83.65 -22.93
CA LYS A 45 42.08 82.98 -24.24
C LYS A 45 41.05 83.56 -25.14
N VAL A 46 39.97 84.15 -24.65
CA VAL A 46 39.00 84.94 -25.42
C VAL A 46 39.66 86.22 -25.95
N GLU A 47 40.39 86.95 -25.09
CA GLU A 47 41.12 88.15 -25.46
C GLU A 47 42.23 87.91 -26.51
N ARG A 48 42.87 86.70 -26.46
CA ARG A 48 43.85 86.26 -27.46
C ARG A 48 43.25 85.75 -28.75
N GLY A 49 41.90 85.69 -28.84
CA GLY A 49 41.18 85.19 -30.01
C GLY A 49 41.34 83.70 -30.28
N GLU A 50 41.66 82.86 -29.23
CA GLU A 50 41.87 81.42 -29.34
C GLU A 50 40.53 80.65 -29.31
N VAL A 51 39.41 81.26 -28.89
CA VAL A 51 38.08 80.64 -28.77
C VAL A 51 37.29 80.84 -30.07
N SER A 52 36.67 79.75 -30.58
CA SER A 52 35.89 79.70 -31.79
C SER A 52 34.40 79.89 -31.55
N GLU A 53 33.83 79.07 -30.65
CA GLU A 53 32.42 79.06 -30.36
C GLU A 53 32.13 78.78 -28.90
N VAL A 54 31.11 79.42 -28.34
CA VAL A 54 30.69 79.25 -26.93
C VAL A 54 29.20 79.10 -26.83
N THR A 55 28.77 78.11 -26.05
CA THR A 55 27.35 77.87 -25.65
C THR A 55 27.19 78.18 -24.17
N ILE A 56 26.36 79.14 -23.83
CA ILE A 56 26.03 79.51 -22.46
C ILE A 56 24.75 78.82 -22.02
N LYS A 57 24.86 78.05 -20.88
CA LYS A 57 23.73 77.44 -20.19
C LYS A 57 23.73 77.90 -18.73
N GLU A 58 22.96 78.92 -18.41
CA GLU A 58 22.97 79.63 -17.13
C GLU A 58 24.39 80.09 -16.75
N HIS A 59 25.00 79.40 -15.75
CA HIS A 59 26.35 79.74 -15.32
C HIS A 59 27.45 78.83 -15.92
N GLN A 60 27.06 77.88 -16.77
CA GLN A 60 28.01 76.99 -17.44
C GLN A 60 28.24 77.46 -18.86
N ILE A 61 29.49 77.57 -19.19
CA ILE A 61 29.96 77.97 -20.51
C ILE A 61 30.71 76.79 -21.13
N GLU A 62 30.13 76.19 -22.14
CA GLU A 62 30.77 75.16 -22.95
C GLU A 62 31.26 75.75 -24.24
N GLY A 63 32.50 75.50 -24.64
CA GLY A 63 33.05 76.05 -25.87
C GLY A 63 34.04 75.15 -26.55
N THR A 64 34.36 75.59 -27.82
CA THR A 64 35.38 74.91 -28.62
C THR A 64 36.46 75.97 -28.97
N MET A 65 37.72 75.65 -28.77
CA MET A 65 38.87 76.48 -29.19
C MET A 65 39.12 76.32 -30.69
N LYS A 66 39.89 77.19 -31.26
CA LYS A 66 40.25 77.16 -32.72
C LYS A 66 41.10 75.94 -33.09
N ASP A 67 41.77 75.30 -32.12
CA ASP A 67 42.52 74.02 -32.26
C ASP A 67 41.63 72.76 -32.17
N GLY A 68 40.30 72.93 -31.98
CA GLY A 68 39.32 71.83 -31.88
C GLY A 68 39.12 71.28 -30.46
N ALA A 69 39.83 71.75 -29.43
CA ALA A 69 39.69 71.31 -28.07
C ALA A 69 38.39 71.84 -27.44
N HIS A 70 37.59 70.93 -26.83
CA HIS A 70 36.39 71.30 -26.09
C HIS A 70 36.73 71.61 -24.63
N PHE A 71 36.17 72.72 -24.13
CA PHE A 71 36.34 73.12 -22.74
C PHE A 71 35.01 73.43 -22.07
N VAL A 72 34.98 73.37 -20.77
CA VAL A 72 33.88 73.77 -19.89
C VAL A 72 34.43 74.74 -18.83
N THR A 73 33.74 75.82 -18.64
CA THR A 73 34.04 76.79 -17.57
C THR A 73 32.76 77.30 -16.95
N TYR A 74 32.85 77.80 -15.74
CA TYR A 74 31.69 78.33 -15.01
C TYR A 74 31.92 79.85 -14.83
N ALA A 75 30.98 80.64 -15.29
CA ALA A 75 31.00 82.07 -15.12
C ALA A 75 30.21 82.48 -13.86
N ALA A 76 30.80 83.28 -13.02
CA ALA A 76 30.03 84.12 -12.13
C ALA A 76 29.38 85.23 -12.90
N ASP A 77 28.38 85.95 -12.36
CA ASP A 77 27.75 87.10 -12.97
C ASP A 77 28.80 88.18 -13.29
N TYR A 78 29.35 88.06 -14.49
CA TYR A 78 30.35 89.06 -14.99
C TYR A 78 29.65 90.02 -15.94
N PRO A 79 29.45 91.27 -15.49
CA PRO A 79 28.83 92.32 -16.35
C PRO A 79 29.73 92.58 -17.56
N ASN A 80 29.28 92.49 -18.74
CA ASN A 80 30.00 92.69 -20.03
C ASN A 80 30.66 91.44 -20.62
N LEU A 81 30.44 90.20 -20.05
CA LEU A 81 31.00 88.98 -20.61
C LEU A 81 30.68 88.80 -22.10
N VAL A 82 29.42 89.01 -22.44
CA VAL A 82 28.92 88.91 -23.84
C VAL A 82 29.55 89.96 -24.77
N ASP A 83 29.80 91.19 -24.27
CA ASP A 83 30.41 92.21 -25.03
C ASP A 83 31.88 91.96 -25.33
N VAL A 84 32.62 91.42 -24.35
CA VAL A 84 34.04 91.03 -24.52
C VAL A 84 34.18 89.90 -25.53
N MET A 85 33.31 88.93 -25.48
CA MET A 85 33.28 87.82 -26.45
C MET A 85 32.92 88.29 -27.84
N ARG A 86 31.99 89.21 -27.93
CA ARG A 86 31.54 89.82 -29.25
C ARG A 86 32.64 90.65 -29.89
N GLN A 87 33.39 91.40 -29.10
CA GLN A 87 34.52 92.12 -29.56
C GLN A 87 35.64 91.29 -30.17
N ASN A 88 35.77 90.03 -29.65
CA ASN A 88 36.78 89.09 -30.09
C ASN A 88 36.25 88.02 -31.07
N GLU A 89 35.12 88.30 -31.75
CA GLU A 89 34.51 87.53 -32.85
C GLU A 89 34.17 86.07 -32.45
N VAL A 90 33.87 85.81 -31.17
CA VAL A 90 33.46 84.49 -30.68
C VAL A 90 31.99 84.30 -31.02
N ARG A 91 31.60 83.16 -31.62
CA ARG A 91 30.21 82.76 -31.81
C ARG A 91 29.56 82.42 -30.50
N ILE A 92 28.48 83.09 -30.12
CA ILE A 92 27.75 82.86 -28.85
C ILE A 92 26.40 82.23 -29.15
N SER A 93 26.16 81.10 -28.55
CA SER A 93 24.87 80.42 -28.51
C SER A 93 24.33 80.34 -27.08
N VAL A 94 23.07 80.63 -26.84
CA VAL A 94 22.43 80.53 -25.53
C VAL A 94 21.36 79.44 -25.61
N LYS A 95 21.45 78.41 -24.70
CA LYS A 95 20.46 77.38 -24.62
C LYS A 95 19.77 77.41 -23.25
N PRO A 96 18.43 77.12 -23.22
CA PRO A 96 17.74 76.99 -21.95
C PRO A 96 18.29 75.77 -21.11
N PRO A 97 18.13 75.77 -19.79
CA PRO A 97 18.57 74.70 -18.96
C PRO A 97 17.86 73.40 -19.34
N ASP A 98 18.58 72.30 -19.35
CA ASP A 98 18.03 70.94 -19.61
C ASP A 98 17.11 70.54 -18.45
N GLY A 99 15.83 70.90 -18.51
CA GLY A 99 14.81 70.52 -17.53
C GLY A 99 14.41 69.06 -17.72
N ASN A 100 14.88 68.16 -16.83
CA ASN A 100 14.30 66.83 -16.79
C ASN A 100 12.80 66.93 -16.48
N PRO A 101 11.92 66.33 -17.31
CA PRO A 101 10.48 66.41 -17.07
C PRO A 101 10.16 65.78 -15.68
N TRP A 102 9.33 66.49 -14.90
CA TRP A 102 9.03 66.16 -13.50
C TRP A 102 8.54 64.71 -13.27
N TYR A 103 7.90 64.11 -14.27
CA TYR A 103 7.40 62.73 -14.21
C TYR A 103 8.57 61.72 -14.24
N LEU A 104 9.70 62.00 -14.86
CA LEU A 104 10.88 61.15 -14.80
C LEU A 104 11.52 61.18 -13.40
N ALA A 105 11.63 62.38 -12.82
CA ALA A 105 12.12 62.52 -11.43
C ALA A 105 11.22 61.79 -10.45
N PHE A 106 9.90 61.85 -10.64
CA PHE A 106 8.93 61.07 -9.84
C PHE A 106 9.09 59.58 -10.05
N LEU A 107 9.25 59.12 -11.29
CA LEU A 107 9.42 57.67 -11.59
C LEU A 107 10.70 57.10 -11.00
N TYR A 108 11.81 57.85 -11.03
CA TYR A 108 13.06 57.42 -10.44
C TYR A 108 12.99 57.37 -8.91
N THR A 109 12.30 58.29 -8.27
CA THR A 109 12.21 58.35 -6.80
C THR A 109 11.18 57.36 -6.26
N TRP A 110 9.99 57.25 -6.88
CA TRP A 110 8.90 56.44 -6.36
C TRP A 110 8.73 55.06 -7.03
N GLY A 111 9.30 54.88 -8.22
CA GLY A 111 9.23 53.63 -8.97
C GLY A 111 9.69 52.41 -8.17
N PRO A 112 10.85 52.43 -7.47
CA PRO A 112 11.31 51.31 -6.64
C PRO A 112 10.36 51.00 -5.48
N PHE A 113 9.75 52.01 -4.88
CA PHE A 113 8.79 51.81 -3.77
C PHE A 113 7.48 51.19 -4.27
N ILE A 114 6.97 51.63 -5.42
CA ILE A 114 5.77 51.07 -6.04
C ILE A 114 6.04 49.62 -6.46
N LEU A 115 7.21 49.32 -7.00
CA LEU A 115 7.62 47.96 -7.36
C LEU A 115 7.66 47.04 -6.11
N LEU A 116 8.26 47.52 -5.02
CA LEU A 116 8.30 46.79 -3.74
C LEU A 116 6.88 46.51 -3.21
N ILE A 117 5.97 47.47 -3.25
CA ILE A 117 4.58 47.30 -2.83
C ILE A 117 3.87 46.26 -3.72
N VAL A 118 4.07 46.29 -5.03
CA VAL A 118 3.49 45.31 -5.95
C VAL A 118 4.03 43.89 -5.66
N ILE A 119 5.34 43.77 -5.49
CA ILE A 119 5.97 42.48 -5.09
C ILE A 119 5.41 42.00 -3.76
N TRP A 120 5.28 42.90 -2.79
CA TRP A 120 4.72 42.56 -1.48
C TRP A 120 3.25 42.11 -1.54
N ILE A 121 2.42 42.74 -2.34
CA ILE A 121 1.02 42.35 -2.59
C ILE A 121 0.96 40.97 -3.27
N ILE A 122 1.81 40.71 -4.27
CA ILE A 122 1.91 39.41 -4.95
C ILE A 122 2.35 38.33 -3.94
N PHE A 123 3.35 38.61 -3.12
CA PHE A 123 3.84 37.70 -2.08
C PHE A 123 2.77 37.39 -1.02
N MET A 124 2.06 38.41 -0.55
CA MET A 124 0.93 38.25 0.38
C MET A 124 -0.20 37.41 -0.22
N ARG A 125 -0.57 37.64 -1.47
CA ARG A 125 -1.55 36.79 -2.17
C ARG A 125 -1.07 35.34 -2.33
N GLN A 126 0.21 35.14 -2.58
CA GLN A 126 0.79 33.80 -2.72
C GLN A 126 0.86 33.07 -1.37
N MET A 127 1.12 33.77 -0.28
CA MET A 127 1.04 33.23 1.10
C MET A 127 -0.40 32.87 1.49
N GLN A 128 -1.40 33.67 1.15
CA GLN A 128 -2.81 33.37 1.44
C GLN A 128 -3.30 32.12 0.69
N VAL A 129 -2.85 31.87 -0.54
CA VAL A 129 -3.16 30.65 -1.31
C VAL A 129 -2.41 29.43 -0.75
N GLY A 130 -1.23 29.61 -0.16
CA GLY A 130 -0.47 28.55 0.53
C GLY A 130 -1.06 28.17 1.89
N GLY A 131 -1.58 29.14 2.64
CA GLY A 131 -2.19 28.93 3.96
C GLY A 131 -3.47 28.08 3.91
N SER A 132 -4.28 28.19 2.87
CA SER A 132 -5.48 27.35 2.70
C SER A 132 -5.15 25.87 2.39
N ARG A 133 -3.99 25.58 1.83
CA ARG A 133 -3.51 24.19 1.63
C ARG A 133 -2.98 23.57 2.92
N ALA A 134 -2.33 24.33 3.78
CA ALA A 134 -1.89 23.84 5.08
C ALA A 134 -3.07 23.48 6.00
N LEU A 135 -4.19 24.20 5.93
CA LEU A 135 -5.42 23.89 6.66
C LEU A 135 -6.20 22.70 6.06
N SER A 136 -5.90 22.26 4.85
CA SER A 136 -6.58 21.11 4.22
C SER A 136 -5.96 19.75 4.60
N PHE A 137 -4.79 19.70 5.26
CA PHE A 137 -4.17 18.45 5.71
C PHE A 137 -4.99 17.70 6.78
N GLY A 138 -5.80 18.42 7.55
CA GLY A 138 -6.67 17.84 8.58
C GLY A 138 -8.02 17.34 8.08
N LYS A 139 -8.38 17.55 6.81
CA LYS A 139 -9.66 17.05 6.27
C LYS A 139 -9.59 15.55 6.01
N SER A 140 -10.64 14.85 6.42
CA SER A 140 -10.81 13.43 6.15
C SER A 140 -10.76 13.14 4.65
N ARG A 141 -10.03 12.07 4.27
CA ARG A 141 -10.04 11.51 2.90
C ARG A 141 -11.17 10.50 2.71
N ALA A 142 -12.15 10.49 3.64
CA ALA A 142 -13.27 9.57 3.56
C ALA A 142 -13.96 9.68 2.18
N ARG A 143 -14.15 8.53 1.56
CA ARG A 143 -14.84 8.44 0.27
C ARG A 143 -16.31 8.21 0.56
N LEU A 144 -17.14 9.21 0.29
CA LEU A 144 -18.58 9.00 0.15
C LEU A 144 -18.79 8.13 -1.09
N LEU A 145 -19.36 6.95 -0.92
CA LEU A 145 -19.85 6.18 -2.06
C LEU A 145 -21.07 6.94 -2.61
N SER A 146 -20.86 7.66 -3.74
CA SER A 146 -21.91 8.41 -4.41
C SER A 146 -23.09 7.50 -4.78
N GLU A 147 -24.29 8.02 -4.68
CA GLU A 147 -25.56 7.32 -4.97
C GLU A 147 -25.66 6.75 -6.40
N ASP A 148 -24.85 7.24 -7.33
CA ASP A 148 -24.85 6.84 -8.75
C ASP A 148 -24.18 5.47 -9.04
N ARG A 149 -23.55 4.82 -8.07
CA ARG A 149 -22.99 3.48 -8.26
C ARG A 149 -24.02 2.42 -7.88
N LYS A 150 -24.12 1.35 -8.68
CA LYS A 150 -24.94 0.18 -8.39
C LYS A 150 -24.78 -0.22 -6.93
N LYS A 151 -25.86 -0.11 -6.14
CA LYS A 151 -25.85 -0.44 -4.71
C LYS A 151 -25.51 -1.91 -4.55
N ILE A 152 -24.50 -2.22 -3.74
CA ILE A 152 -24.15 -3.59 -3.35
C ILE A 152 -25.14 -4.00 -2.26
N THR A 153 -25.78 -5.15 -2.42
CA THR A 153 -26.78 -5.71 -1.50
C THR A 153 -26.35 -7.09 -1.01
N PHE A 154 -27.12 -7.70 -0.13
CA PHE A 154 -26.90 -9.08 0.34
C PHE A 154 -26.96 -10.13 -0.77
N ALA A 155 -27.56 -9.81 -1.92
CA ALA A 155 -27.54 -10.68 -3.10
C ALA A 155 -26.16 -10.76 -3.78
N ASP A 156 -25.29 -9.81 -3.53
CA ASP A 156 -23.92 -9.77 -4.05
C ASP A 156 -22.91 -10.38 -3.05
N VAL A 157 -23.32 -10.70 -1.84
CA VAL A 157 -22.52 -11.34 -0.78
C VAL A 157 -22.98 -12.77 -0.63
N ALA A 158 -22.08 -13.74 -0.66
CA ALA A 158 -22.38 -15.16 -0.51
C ALA A 158 -21.42 -15.83 0.47
N GLY A 159 -21.83 -17.00 1.03
CA GLY A 159 -20.97 -17.83 1.88
C GLY A 159 -20.69 -17.28 3.27
N VAL A 160 -21.53 -16.39 3.80
CA VAL A 160 -21.42 -15.75 5.12
C VAL A 160 -22.82 -15.57 5.74
N ASP A 161 -23.65 -16.61 5.69
CA ASP A 161 -25.06 -16.52 6.07
C ASP A 161 -25.24 -16.17 7.57
N GLU A 162 -24.41 -16.70 8.46
CA GLU A 162 -24.41 -16.37 9.89
C GLU A 162 -24.08 -14.89 10.11
N ALA A 163 -23.02 -14.41 9.48
CA ALA A 163 -22.65 -12.99 9.58
C ALA A 163 -23.74 -12.06 9.04
N LYS A 164 -24.44 -12.43 7.95
CA LYS A 164 -25.59 -11.69 7.44
C LYS A 164 -26.73 -11.65 8.45
N GLN A 165 -27.02 -12.77 9.11
CA GLN A 165 -28.06 -12.85 10.13
C GLN A 165 -27.74 -11.95 11.32
N GLU A 166 -26.49 -11.98 11.79
CA GLU A 166 -26.05 -11.12 12.91
C GLU A 166 -26.18 -9.62 12.61
N VAL A 167 -25.92 -9.22 11.35
CA VAL A 167 -26.01 -7.80 10.98
C VAL A 167 -27.41 -7.38 10.48
N SER A 168 -28.36 -8.31 10.31
CA SER A 168 -29.71 -7.99 9.86
C SER A 168 -30.44 -7.05 10.83
N GLU A 169 -30.24 -7.23 12.12
CA GLU A 169 -30.80 -6.34 13.17
C GLU A 169 -30.35 -4.88 13.01
N ILE A 170 -29.10 -4.68 12.54
CA ILE A 170 -28.54 -3.36 12.29
C ILE A 170 -29.24 -2.69 11.11
N ILE A 171 -29.52 -3.47 10.06
CA ILE A 171 -30.23 -3.01 8.87
C ILE A 171 -31.66 -2.62 9.23
N ASP A 172 -32.36 -3.47 10.00
CA ASP A 172 -33.73 -3.20 10.45
C ASP A 172 -33.81 -1.94 11.29
N PHE A 173 -32.82 -1.72 12.15
CA PHE A 173 -32.74 -0.47 12.90
C PHE A 173 -32.52 0.74 12.00
N LEU A 174 -31.54 0.70 11.09
CA LEU A 174 -31.26 1.82 10.20
C LEU A 174 -32.47 2.16 9.32
N LYS A 175 -33.32 1.16 8.99
CA LYS A 175 -34.59 1.37 8.25
C LYS A 175 -35.70 1.98 9.09
N ASP A 176 -35.83 1.57 10.35
CA ASP A 176 -36.91 2.04 11.26
C ASP A 176 -36.40 2.21 12.72
N PRO A 177 -35.61 3.25 13.01
CA PRO A 177 -35.09 3.51 14.34
C PRO A 177 -36.16 3.66 15.44
N PRO A 178 -37.34 4.30 15.18
CA PRO A 178 -38.36 4.50 16.20
C PRO A 178 -38.95 3.21 16.77
N LYS A 179 -39.01 2.14 15.97
CA LYS A 179 -39.53 0.83 16.38
C LYS A 179 -38.76 0.23 17.56
N PHE A 180 -37.44 0.32 17.51
CA PHE A 180 -36.54 -0.23 18.55
C PHE A 180 -36.51 0.65 19.80
N GLN A 181 -36.51 1.97 19.61
CA GLN A 181 -36.51 2.95 20.73
C GLN A 181 -37.75 2.82 21.61
N LYS A 182 -38.94 2.56 21.04
CA LYS A 182 -40.20 2.40 21.81
C LYS A 182 -40.17 1.20 22.76
N LEU A 183 -39.39 0.18 22.48
CA LEU A 183 -39.24 -1.01 23.32
C LEU A 183 -38.05 -0.92 24.28
N GLY A 184 -37.33 0.22 24.33
CA GLY A 184 -36.19 0.44 25.21
C GLY A 184 -34.91 -0.30 24.74
N GLY A 185 -34.91 -0.87 23.52
CA GLY A 185 -33.75 -1.50 22.93
C GLY A 185 -32.63 -0.48 22.66
N ARG A 186 -31.42 -0.81 23.07
CA ARG A 186 -30.22 -0.04 22.76
C ARG A 186 -29.50 -0.70 21.61
N ILE A 187 -29.17 0.08 20.60
CA ILE A 187 -28.46 -0.39 19.42
C ILE A 187 -26.97 -0.31 19.66
N PRO A 188 -26.23 -1.26 19.10
CA PRO A 188 -24.77 -1.20 19.17
C PRO A 188 -24.27 0.07 18.47
N LYS A 189 -23.40 0.83 19.16
CA LYS A 189 -22.75 2.02 18.59
C LYS A 189 -21.77 1.64 17.52
N GLY A 190 -21.12 0.47 17.68
CA GLY A 190 -20.12 -0.01 16.76
C GLY A 190 -20.14 -1.52 16.58
N VAL A 191 -19.77 -1.94 15.38
CA VAL A 191 -19.64 -3.34 14.95
C VAL A 191 -18.23 -3.58 14.47
N LEU A 192 -17.56 -4.57 15.06
CA LEU A 192 -16.25 -5.01 14.61
C LEU A 192 -16.40 -6.30 13.78
N ILE A 193 -16.08 -6.23 12.50
CA ILE A 193 -16.07 -7.37 11.59
C ILE A 193 -14.66 -8.00 11.62
N ILE A 194 -14.60 -9.25 12.04
CA ILE A 194 -13.36 -10.00 12.24
C ILE A 194 -13.29 -11.15 11.25
N GLY A 195 -12.12 -11.41 10.68
CA GLY A 195 -11.93 -12.60 9.84
C GLY A 195 -10.65 -12.57 9.02
N PRO A 196 -10.27 -13.69 8.42
CA PRO A 196 -9.10 -13.78 7.55
C PRO A 196 -9.15 -12.80 6.38
N PRO A 197 -8.00 -12.46 5.76
CA PRO A 197 -8.00 -11.63 4.57
C PRO A 197 -8.78 -12.30 3.43
N GLY A 198 -9.43 -11.50 2.57
CA GLY A 198 -10.15 -12.00 1.41
C GLY A 198 -11.53 -12.61 1.68
N THR A 199 -12.03 -12.64 2.93
CA THR A 199 -13.35 -13.23 3.27
C THR A 199 -14.54 -12.32 2.96
N GLY A 200 -14.33 -11.08 2.47
CA GLY A 200 -15.40 -10.19 2.06
C GLY A 200 -15.89 -9.21 3.13
N LYS A 201 -15.13 -8.93 4.19
CA LYS A 201 -15.49 -8.00 5.27
C LYS A 201 -15.92 -6.61 4.77
N THR A 202 -15.12 -6.01 3.90
CA THR A 202 -15.43 -4.71 3.29
C THR A 202 -16.67 -4.79 2.39
N LEU A 203 -16.87 -5.93 1.70
CA LEU A 203 -18.03 -6.16 0.86
C LEU A 203 -19.32 -6.27 1.71
N LEU A 204 -19.26 -7.00 2.84
CA LEU A 204 -20.34 -7.12 3.80
C LEU A 204 -20.73 -5.75 4.36
N ALA A 205 -19.78 -4.93 4.78
CA ALA A 205 -20.02 -3.57 5.27
C ALA A 205 -20.74 -2.69 4.23
N LYS A 206 -20.34 -2.77 2.96
CA LYS A 206 -21.01 -2.08 1.85
C LYS A 206 -22.43 -2.61 1.62
N ALA A 207 -22.62 -3.92 1.76
CA ALA A 207 -23.93 -4.55 1.59
C ALA A 207 -24.91 -4.15 2.70
N ILE A 208 -24.44 -3.99 3.95
CA ILE A 208 -25.26 -3.48 5.06
C ILE A 208 -25.79 -2.09 4.71
N ALA A 209 -24.93 -1.18 4.25
CA ALA A 209 -25.33 0.17 3.86
C ALA A 209 -26.29 0.18 2.65
N GLY A 210 -25.99 -0.65 1.65
CA GLY A 210 -26.84 -0.75 0.45
C GLY A 210 -28.22 -1.35 0.73
N GLU A 211 -28.30 -2.34 1.63
CA GLU A 211 -29.55 -2.96 2.06
C GLU A 211 -30.38 -2.04 2.96
N ALA A 212 -29.71 -1.27 3.83
CA ALA A 212 -30.35 -0.24 4.66
C ALA A 212 -30.71 1.03 3.85
N GLY A 213 -30.11 1.23 2.69
CA GLY A 213 -30.35 2.41 1.85
C GLY A 213 -29.75 3.70 2.40
N VAL A 214 -28.71 3.60 3.25
CA VAL A 214 -28.07 4.73 3.92
C VAL A 214 -26.70 5.08 3.30
N PRO A 215 -26.21 6.34 3.45
CA PRO A 215 -24.88 6.76 3.02
C PRO A 215 -23.79 5.91 3.67
N PHE A 216 -22.70 5.65 2.92
CA PHE A 216 -21.55 4.86 3.35
C PHE A 216 -20.26 5.68 3.23
N PHE A 217 -19.63 5.99 4.35
CA PHE A 217 -18.33 6.65 4.43
C PHE A 217 -17.26 5.61 4.67
N SER A 218 -16.28 5.51 3.80
CA SER A 218 -15.20 4.52 3.92
C SER A 218 -13.84 5.20 4.02
N ILE A 219 -13.04 4.75 4.99
CA ILE A 219 -11.65 5.16 5.21
C ILE A 219 -10.82 3.93 5.60
N SER A 220 -9.53 3.92 5.29
CA SER A 220 -8.60 2.93 5.82
C SER A 220 -8.00 3.41 7.14
N GLY A 221 -7.79 2.51 8.10
CA GLY A 221 -7.06 2.81 9.33
C GLY A 221 -5.66 3.37 9.06
N SER A 222 -5.01 2.94 7.98
CA SER A 222 -3.73 3.48 7.54
C SER A 222 -3.77 4.97 7.14
N ASP A 223 -4.93 5.48 6.69
CA ASP A 223 -5.10 6.88 6.34
C ASP A 223 -5.05 7.84 7.56
N PHE A 224 -5.19 7.29 8.75
CA PHE A 224 -5.05 8.05 10.00
C PHE A 224 -3.60 8.12 10.49
N VAL A 225 -2.71 7.24 10.01
CA VAL A 225 -1.31 7.20 10.42
C VAL A 225 -0.52 8.16 9.53
N GLU A 226 -0.10 9.28 10.10
CA GLU A 226 0.69 10.31 9.40
C GLU A 226 1.95 10.63 10.21
N MET A 227 2.93 11.29 9.58
CA MET A 227 4.17 11.69 10.26
C MET A 227 4.00 12.95 11.15
N PHE A 228 2.89 13.68 10.98
CA PHE A 228 2.63 14.93 11.70
C PHE A 228 1.65 14.71 12.84
N VAL A 229 2.06 15.02 14.05
CA VAL A 229 1.27 14.89 15.27
C VAL A 229 -0.05 15.67 15.16
N GLY A 230 -1.16 15.02 15.48
CA GLY A 230 -2.49 15.62 15.52
C GLY A 230 -3.27 15.62 14.20
N VAL A 231 -2.64 15.26 13.07
CA VAL A 231 -3.34 15.19 11.78
C VAL A 231 -4.33 14.03 11.76
N GLY A 232 -3.93 12.85 12.26
CA GLY A 232 -4.80 11.69 12.38
C GLY A 232 -6.02 11.97 13.26
N ALA A 233 -5.82 12.56 14.42
CA ALA A 233 -6.90 12.96 15.33
C ALA A 233 -7.87 13.98 14.69
N SER A 234 -7.37 14.94 13.91
CA SER A 234 -8.20 15.89 13.16
C SER A 234 -9.05 15.21 12.09
N ARG A 235 -8.49 14.21 11.37
CA ARG A 235 -9.23 13.42 10.37
C ARG A 235 -10.32 12.57 11.00
N VAL A 236 -10.06 11.98 12.17
CA VAL A 236 -11.08 11.25 12.93
C VAL A 236 -12.24 12.19 13.23
N ARG A 237 -11.98 13.35 13.81
CA ARG A 237 -13.04 14.33 14.14
C ARG A 237 -13.85 14.76 12.91
N ASP A 238 -13.17 15.10 11.81
CA ASP A 238 -13.85 15.51 10.56
C ASP A 238 -14.72 14.37 9.99
N LEU A 239 -14.24 13.11 10.03
CA LEU A 239 -15.01 11.95 9.61
C LEU A 239 -16.31 11.80 10.40
N PHE A 240 -16.23 11.91 11.72
CA PHE A 240 -17.39 11.78 12.59
C PHE A 240 -18.35 12.97 12.44
N GLU A 241 -17.86 14.19 12.26
CA GLU A 241 -18.69 15.36 11.93
C GLU A 241 -19.43 15.19 10.59
N GLN A 242 -18.76 14.62 9.58
CA GLN A 242 -19.40 14.33 8.30
C GLN A 242 -20.49 13.26 8.46
N GLY A 243 -20.23 12.20 9.23
CA GLY A 243 -21.23 11.19 9.56
C GLY A 243 -22.46 11.76 10.22
N LYS A 244 -22.30 12.62 11.24
CA LYS A 244 -23.40 13.30 11.92
C LYS A 244 -24.25 14.17 10.99
N LYS A 245 -23.61 14.85 10.04
CA LYS A 245 -24.31 15.69 9.04
C LYS A 245 -25.16 14.89 8.05
N HIS A 246 -24.84 13.62 7.85
CA HIS A 246 -25.51 12.75 6.86
C HIS A 246 -26.24 11.58 7.52
N ALA A 247 -26.57 11.70 8.81
CA ALA A 247 -27.33 10.67 9.52
C ALA A 247 -28.76 10.51 8.96
N PRO A 248 -29.30 9.26 8.82
CA PRO A 248 -28.66 8.02 9.22
C PRO A 248 -27.59 7.56 8.21
N CYS A 249 -26.42 7.08 8.70
CA CYS A 249 -25.32 6.65 7.85
C CYS A 249 -24.46 5.57 8.51
N ILE A 250 -23.60 4.92 7.71
CA ILE A 250 -22.55 4.01 8.17
C ILE A 250 -21.20 4.65 7.95
N ILE A 251 -20.38 4.69 9.01
CA ILE A 251 -18.96 5.01 8.94
C ILE A 251 -18.18 3.68 8.97
N PHE A 252 -17.40 3.41 7.94
CA PHE A 252 -16.60 2.18 7.84
C PHE A 252 -15.11 2.47 7.92
N ILE A 253 -14.43 1.80 8.85
CA ILE A 253 -12.98 1.86 9.01
C ILE A 253 -12.41 0.49 8.66
N ASP A 254 -11.73 0.39 7.52
CA ASP A 254 -11.01 -0.83 7.15
C ASP A 254 -9.63 -0.87 7.84
N GLU A 255 -9.12 -2.07 8.11
CA GLU A 255 -7.81 -2.26 8.73
C GLU A 255 -7.63 -1.44 10.03
N ILE A 256 -8.63 -1.50 10.93
CA ILE A 256 -8.63 -0.72 12.18
C ILE A 256 -7.39 -1.04 13.05
N ASP A 257 -6.78 -2.20 12.89
CA ASP A 257 -5.55 -2.61 13.57
C ASP A 257 -4.34 -1.71 13.24
N ALA A 258 -4.38 -0.93 12.16
CA ALA A 258 -3.36 0.08 11.88
C ALA A 258 -3.30 1.19 12.96
N VAL A 259 -4.45 1.52 13.56
CA VAL A 259 -4.59 2.58 14.59
C VAL A 259 -4.90 2.01 15.96
N GLY A 260 -5.76 0.98 15.99
CA GLY A 260 -6.31 0.38 17.21
C GLY A 260 -5.41 -0.65 17.90
N ARG A 261 -4.11 -0.63 17.68
CA ARG A 261 -3.17 -1.62 18.23
C ARG A 261 -2.90 -1.38 19.71
N LEU A 262 -2.71 -2.46 20.46
CA LEU A 262 -2.28 -2.46 21.87
C LEU A 262 -1.09 -1.52 22.10
N ARG A 263 -1.11 -0.80 23.21
CA ARG A 263 -0.05 0.09 23.68
C ARG A 263 1.22 -0.70 23.93
N GLY A 264 2.16 -0.66 23.01
CA GLY A 264 3.47 -1.30 23.16
C GLY A 264 4.51 -0.26 23.58
N ALA A 265 5.41 -0.64 24.48
CA ALA A 265 6.58 0.15 24.86
C ALA A 265 7.57 0.25 23.68
N GLY A 266 7.30 1.11 22.71
CA GLY A 266 8.16 1.40 21.59
C GLY A 266 8.80 2.78 21.72
N LEU A 267 10.13 2.83 21.74
CA LEU A 267 10.92 4.05 21.69
C LEU A 267 10.93 4.60 20.25
N GLY A 268 10.01 5.52 19.92
CA GLY A 268 10.03 6.22 18.63
C GLY A 268 8.82 7.12 18.40
N GLY A 269 9.03 8.33 17.89
CA GLY A 269 8.03 9.41 17.73
C GLY A 269 6.81 9.13 16.83
N GLY A 270 6.70 7.93 16.24
CA GLY A 270 5.50 7.50 15.51
C GLY A 270 4.44 6.80 16.37
N HIS A 271 4.73 6.54 17.65
CA HIS A 271 3.78 5.94 18.59
C HIS A 271 2.83 6.97 19.19
N ASP A 272 3.32 8.16 19.49
CA ASP A 272 2.54 9.23 20.11
C ASP A 272 1.38 9.68 19.22
N GLU A 273 1.58 9.71 17.92
CA GLU A 273 0.55 10.10 16.95
C GLU A 273 -0.56 9.06 16.85
N ARG A 274 -0.20 7.77 16.80
CA ARG A 274 -1.18 6.67 16.77
C ARG A 274 -2.00 6.64 18.05
N GLU A 275 -1.36 6.81 19.21
CA GLU A 275 -2.04 6.83 20.49
C GLU A 275 -2.98 8.04 20.61
N GLN A 276 -2.56 9.22 20.13
CA GLN A 276 -3.41 10.40 20.07
C GLN A 276 -4.62 10.18 19.16
N THR A 277 -4.42 9.54 18.02
CA THR A 277 -5.48 9.21 17.07
C THR A 277 -6.46 8.19 17.65
N LEU A 278 -5.95 7.14 18.30
CA LEU A 278 -6.78 6.16 19.01
C LEU A 278 -7.60 6.83 20.11
N ASN A 279 -6.98 7.66 20.94
CA ASN A 279 -7.68 8.39 22.01
C ASN A 279 -8.76 9.29 21.43
N GLN A 280 -8.52 9.98 20.31
CA GLN A 280 -9.55 10.78 19.64
C GLN A 280 -10.69 9.89 19.11
N LEU A 281 -10.39 8.72 18.53
CA LEU A 281 -11.41 7.76 18.10
C LEU A 281 -12.28 7.31 19.27
N LEU A 282 -11.68 6.99 20.42
CA LEU A 282 -12.41 6.62 21.64
C LEU A 282 -13.31 7.76 22.15
N VAL A 283 -12.82 9.00 22.14
CA VAL A 283 -13.59 10.19 22.52
C VAL A 283 -14.79 10.40 21.61
N GLU A 284 -14.59 10.31 20.29
CA GLU A 284 -15.68 10.45 19.33
C GLU A 284 -16.74 9.35 19.49
N MET A 285 -16.32 8.08 19.70
CA MET A 285 -17.24 6.96 19.94
C MET A 285 -18.04 7.13 21.24
N ASP A 286 -17.40 7.59 22.32
CA ASP A 286 -18.08 7.83 23.59
C ASP A 286 -19.06 9.01 23.49
N GLY A 287 -18.72 10.02 22.68
CA GLY A 287 -19.53 11.23 22.42
C GLY A 287 -20.69 11.02 21.44
N PHE A 288 -20.88 9.81 20.90
CA PHE A 288 -22.05 9.49 20.06
C PHE A 288 -23.28 9.20 20.90
N ASP A 289 -24.38 9.84 20.54
CA ASP A 289 -25.68 9.46 21.06
C ASP A 289 -26.30 8.39 20.12
N THR A 290 -26.78 7.29 20.70
CA THR A 290 -27.42 6.20 19.95
C THR A 290 -28.64 6.65 19.16
N THR A 291 -29.16 7.83 19.43
CA THR A 291 -30.31 8.46 18.75
C THR A 291 -29.93 9.14 17.42
N GLU A 292 -28.65 9.42 17.16
CA GLU A 292 -28.20 10.15 15.98
C GLU A 292 -28.25 9.30 14.69
N GLY A 293 -28.46 7.97 14.77
CA GLY A 293 -28.58 7.09 13.60
C GLY A 293 -27.27 6.84 12.84
N VAL A 294 -26.12 7.12 13.47
CA VAL A 294 -24.80 6.83 12.91
C VAL A 294 -24.28 5.52 13.50
N ILE A 295 -23.88 4.57 12.66
CA ILE A 295 -23.28 3.31 13.10
C ILE A 295 -21.84 3.24 12.60
N LEU A 296 -20.91 2.96 13.52
CA LEU A 296 -19.52 2.73 13.20
C LEU A 296 -19.31 1.23 12.92
N VAL A 297 -18.79 0.91 11.75
CA VAL A 297 -18.38 -0.45 11.39
C VAL A 297 -16.88 -0.45 11.18
N ALA A 298 -16.17 -1.37 11.81
CA ALA A 298 -14.73 -1.53 11.58
C ALA A 298 -14.42 -2.95 11.12
N ALA A 299 -13.36 -3.14 10.35
CA ALA A 299 -12.87 -4.44 9.94
C ALA A 299 -11.42 -4.64 10.34
N THR A 300 -11.08 -5.87 10.76
CA THR A 300 -9.71 -6.29 11.05
C THR A 300 -9.45 -7.73 10.64
N ASN A 301 -8.21 -8.00 10.24
CA ASN A 301 -7.70 -9.36 10.04
C ASN A 301 -7.00 -9.90 11.31
N ARG A 302 -6.74 -9.02 12.28
CA ARG A 302 -5.95 -9.33 13.48
C ARG A 302 -6.64 -8.87 14.75
N PRO A 303 -7.66 -9.61 15.22
CA PRO A 303 -8.36 -9.27 16.46
C PRO A 303 -7.45 -9.35 17.71
N ASP A 304 -6.38 -10.14 17.63
CA ASP A 304 -5.39 -10.35 18.69
C ASP A 304 -4.60 -9.08 19.07
N VAL A 305 -4.46 -8.13 18.14
CA VAL A 305 -3.69 -6.90 18.37
C VAL A 305 -4.54 -5.69 18.73
N ILE A 306 -5.87 -5.83 18.72
CA ILE A 306 -6.80 -4.71 18.99
C ILE A 306 -6.76 -4.32 20.48
N ASP A 307 -6.68 -3.01 20.76
CA ASP A 307 -6.74 -2.49 22.12
C ASP A 307 -8.08 -2.84 22.78
N PRO A 308 -8.08 -3.51 23.95
CA PRO A 308 -9.30 -3.86 24.67
C PRO A 308 -10.22 -2.67 24.98
N ALA A 309 -9.67 -1.45 25.01
CA ALA A 309 -10.46 -0.24 25.19
C ALA A 309 -11.48 -0.02 24.06
N LEU A 310 -11.19 -0.45 22.84
CA LEU A 310 -12.12 -0.40 21.71
C LEU A 310 -13.29 -1.39 21.86
N LEU A 311 -13.06 -2.50 22.56
CA LEU A 311 -14.04 -3.59 22.74
C LEU A 311 -14.94 -3.41 23.97
N ARG A 312 -14.79 -2.29 24.69
CA ARG A 312 -15.65 -2.00 25.85
C ARG A 312 -17.08 -1.67 25.41
N PRO A 313 -18.10 -2.04 26.22
CA PRO A 313 -19.48 -1.65 25.96
C PRO A 313 -19.64 -0.14 25.71
N GLY A 314 -20.42 0.21 24.73
CA GLY A 314 -20.59 1.60 24.26
C GLY A 314 -19.66 2.02 23.14
N ARG A 315 -18.80 1.11 22.64
CA ARG A 315 -17.88 1.31 21.51
C ARG A 315 -18.12 0.24 20.44
N PHE A 316 -17.22 -0.74 20.25
CA PHE A 316 -17.49 -1.90 19.41
C PHE A 316 -18.20 -2.97 20.25
N ASP A 317 -19.49 -2.77 20.43
CA ASP A 317 -20.34 -3.61 21.28
C ASP A 317 -20.59 -4.98 20.68
N ARG A 318 -20.53 -5.07 19.36
CA ARG A 318 -20.80 -6.31 18.62
C ARG A 318 -19.60 -6.70 17.79
N GLN A 319 -19.28 -7.98 17.85
CA GLN A 319 -18.24 -8.59 17.03
C GLN A 319 -18.90 -9.60 16.09
N VAL A 320 -18.67 -9.43 14.78
CA VAL A 320 -19.20 -10.30 13.71
C VAL A 320 -18.03 -11.05 13.09
N VAL A 321 -18.05 -12.36 13.17
CA VAL A 321 -16.99 -13.20 12.62
C VAL A 321 -17.33 -13.62 11.20
N VAL A 322 -16.47 -13.24 10.25
CA VAL A 322 -16.55 -13.66 8.85
C VAL A 322 -15.47 -14.70 8.59
N ALA A 323 -15.81 -15.95 8.80
CA ALA A 323 -14.91 -17.10 8.60
C ALA A 323 -14.64 -17.36 7.11
N ARG A 324 -13.72 -18.29 6.83
CA ARG A 324 -13.59 -18.84 5.48
C ARG A 324 -14.87 -19.63 5.14
N PRO A 325 -15.34 -19.57 3.87
CA PRO A 325 -16.57 -20.24 3.47
C PRO A 325 -16.41 -21.76 3.51
N ASP A 326 -17.45 -22.44 3.93
CA ASP A 326 -17.63 -23.89 3.78
C ASP A 326 -17.85 -24.28 2.31
N LEU A 327 -18.03 -25.54 2.00
CA LEU A 327 -18.24 -26.03 0.65
C LEU A 327 -19.45 -25.32 -0.02
N LYS A 328 -20.58 -25.21 0.69
CA LYS A 328 -21.78 -24.55 0.17
C LYS A 328 -21.50 -23.06 -0.11
N GLY A 329 -20.86 -22.40 0.83
CA GLY A 329 -20.47 -20.99 0.69
C GLY A 329 -19.54 -20.77 -0.50
N ARG A 330 -18.55 -21.66 -0.74
CA ARG A 330 -17.66 -21.56 -1.90
C ARG A 330 -18.43 -21.69 -3.22
N VAL A 331 -19.35 -22.64 -3.30
CA VAL A 331 -20.22 -22.81 -4.49
C VAL A 331 -21.06 -21.55 -4.73
N ASP A 332 -21.64 -20.98 -3.68
CA ASP A 332 -22.46 -19.77 -3.81
C ASP A 332 -21.64 -18.54 -4.17
N ILE A 333 -20.42 -18.42 -3.65
CA ILE A 333 -19.46 -17.37 -4.07
C ILE A 333 -19.10 -17.55 -5.55
N LEU A 334 -18.79 -18.76 -5.99
CA LEU A 334 -18.50 -19.05 -7.39
C LEU A 334 -19.68 -18.66 -8.29
N LYS A 335 -20.93 -18.96 -7.90
CA LYS A 335 -22.13 -18.52 -8.63
C LYS A 335 -22.21 -17.01 -8.78
N VAL A 336 -21.83 -16.24 -7.74
CA VAL A 336 -21.81 -14.77 -7.79
C VAL A 336 -20.78 -14.28 -8.79
N HIS A 337 -19.55 -14.79 -8.73
CA HIS A 337 -18.45 -14.32 -9.59
C HIS A 337 -18.56 -14.79 -11.04
N THR A 338 -19.23 -15.92 -11.29
CA THR A 338 -19.46 -16.44 -12.65
C THR A 338 -20.65 -15.84 -13.37
N LYS A 339 -21.50 -15.04 -12.72
CA LYS A 339 -22.70 -14.40 -13.35
C LYS A 339 -22.41 -13.67 -14.66
N LYS A 340 -21.20 -13.13 -14.82
CA LYS A 340 -20.79 -12.35 -16.00
C LYS A 340 -19.86 -13.13 -16.94
N VAL A 341 -19.52 -14.36 -16.61
CA VAL A 341 -18.56 -15.19 -17.34
C VAL A 341 -19.35 -16.22 -18.15
N PRO A 342 -19.17 -16.32 -19.47
CA PRO A 342 -19.81 -17.36 -20.28
C PRO A 342 -19.20 -18.71 -19.94
N LEU A 343 -19.97 -19.58 -19.29
CA LEU A 343 -19.55 -20.94 -18.93
C LEU A 343 -20.01 -21.93 -20.01
N ALA A 344 -19.18 -22.95 -20.27
CA ALA A 344 -19.55 -24.09 -21.08
C ALA A 344 -20.41 -25.06 -20.26
N GLY A 345 -21.14 -25.97 -20.96
CA GLY A 345 -22.07 -26.88 -20.30
C GLY A 345 -21.42 -27.99 -19.45
N ASP A 346 -20.11 -28.17 -19.55
CA ASP A 346 -19.30 -29.14 -18.78
C ASP A 346 -18.89 -28.62 -17.42
N VAL A 347 -19.05 -27.31 -17.13
CA VAL A 347 -18.59 -26.68 -15.89
C VAL A 347 -19.52 -27.01 -14.73
N SER A 348 -18.96 -27.68 -13.71
CA SER A 348 -19.63 -27.94 -12.44
C SER A 348 -19.00 -27.08 -11.33
N LEU A 349 -19.72 -26.07 -10.86
CA LEU A 349 -19.27 -25.22 -9.74
C LEU A 349 -19.15 -26.00 -8.43
N GLU A 350 -19.88 -27.10 -8.27
CA GLU A 350 -19.75 -27.96 -7.09
C GLU A 350 -18.41 -28.69 -7.09
N VAL A 351 -17.98 -29.22 -8.23
CA VAL A 351 -16.67 -29.88 -8.37
C VAL A 351 -15.53 -28.88 -8.09
N ILE A 352 -15.66 -27.66 -8.61
CA ILE A 352 -14.69 -26.59 -8.37
C ILE A 352 -14.68 -26.22 -6.89
N GLY A 353 -15.85 -26.06 -6.26
CA GLY A 353 -15.97 -25.77 -4.84
C GLY A 353 -15.35 -26.84 -3.94
N ARG A 354 -15.52 -28.13 -4.26
CA ARG A 354 -14.84 -29.24 -3.57
C ARG A 354 -13.32 -29.20 -3.75
N GLY A 355 -12.88 -28.89 -4.97
CA GLY A 355 -11.44 -28.81 -5.29
C GLY A 355 -10.73 -27.57 -4.77
N THR A 356 -11.40 -26.69 -3.99
CA THR A 356 -10.83 -25.44 -3.47
C THR A 356 -11.02 -25.30 -1.95
N PRO A 357 -10.60 -26.32 -1.13
CA PRO A 357 -10.72 -26.24 0.31
C PRO A 357 -9.88 -25.11 0.86
N GLY A 358 -10.42 -24.37 1.85
CA GLY A 358 -9.71 -23.27 2.50
C GLY A 358 -9.60 -21.99 1.69
N PHE A 359 -10.15 -21.90 0.47
CA PHE A 359 -10.19 -20.67 -0.31
C PHE A 359 -11.13 -19.64 0.33
N ALA A 360 -10.69 -18.40 0.39
CA ALA A 360 -11.52 -17.25 0.73
C ALA A 360 -12.25 -16.72 -0.53
N GLY A 361 -13.17 -15.79 -0.35
CA GLY A 361 -13.93 -15.20 -1.46
C GLY A 361 -13.04 -14.58 -2.54
N ALA A 362 -11.97 -13.88 -2.13
CA ALA A 362 -11.00 -13.28 -3.05
C ALA A 362 -10.21 -14.33 -3.85
N ASP A 363 -9.91 -15.49 -3.26
CA ASP A 363 -9.22 -16.58 -3.96
C ASP A 363 -10.12 -17.18 -5.04
N LEU A 364 -11.42 -17.35 -4.74
CA LEU A 364 -12.41 -17.84 -5.69
C LEU A 364 -12.69 -16.84 -6.82
N GLU A 365 -12.74 -15.54 -6.52
CA GLU A 365 -12.82 -14.48 -7.54
C GLU A 365 -11.61 -14.53 -8.48
N ASN A 366 -10.40 -14.64 -7.90
CA ASN A 366 -9.16 -14.77 -8.67
C ASN A 366 -9.17 -16.04 -9.54
N LEU A 367 -9.63 -17.16 -9.01
CA LEU A 367 -9.78 -18.42 -9.75
C LEU A 367 -10.67 -18.26 -10.99
N VAL A 368 -11.84 -17.64 -10.83
CA VAL A 368 -12.77 -17.37 -11.94
C VAL A 368 -12.12 -16.45 -12.98
N ASN A 369 -11.44 -15.41 -12.53
CA ASN A 369 -10.73 -14.48 -13.41
C ASN A 369 -9.59 -15.16 -14.17
N GLU A 370 -8.77 -15.99 -13.51
CA GLU A 370 -7.69 -16.73 -14.16
C GLU A 370 -8.20 -17.75 -15.17
N ALA A 371 -9.31 -18.46 -14.89
CA ALA A 371 -9.95 -19.36 -15.82
C ALA A 371 -10.45 -18.61 -17.08
N ALA A 372 -11.07 -17.45 -16.90
CA ALA A 372 -11.50 -16.60 -18.00
C ALA A 372 -10.32 -16.09 -18.85
N LEU A 373 -9.23 -15.69 -18.21
CA LEU A 373 -8.01 -15.26 -18.91
C LEU A 373 -7.36 -16.39 -19.70
N LEU A 374 -7.35 -17.63 -19.16
CA LEU A 374 -6.82 -18.81 -19.86
C LEU A 374 -7.68 -19.16 -21.08
N ALA A 375 -9.02 -19.15 -20.93
CA ALA A 375 -9.95 -19.37 -22.03
C ALA A 375 -9.77 -18.30 -23.14
N ALA A 376 -9.65 -17.03 -22.76
CA ALA A 376 -9.44 -15.92 -23.69
C ALA A 376 -8.13 -16.05 -24.47
N ARG A 377 -7.02 -16.44 -23.80
CA ARG A 377 -5.72 -16.70 -24.47
C ARG A 377 -5.80 -17.83 -25.52
N LYS A 378 -6.66 -18.83 -25.29
CA LYS A 378 -6.90 -19.93 -26.22
C LYS A 378 -7.93 -19.57 -27.31
N GLY A 379 -8.45 -18.34 -27.35
CA GLY A 379 -9.45 -17.88 -28.31
C GLY A 379 -10.83 -18.53 -28.15
N LYS A 380 -11.13 -19.10 -26.97
CA LYS A 380 -12.43 -19.73 -26.69
C LYS A 380 -13.54 -18.70 -26.49
N LYS A 381 -14.79 -19.09 -26.77
CA LYS A 381 -15.99 -18.25 -26.55
C LYS A 381 -16.61 -18.44 -25.18
N SER A 382 -16.29 -19.52 -24.49
CA SER A 382 -16.77 -19.87 -23.15
C SER A 382 -15.63 -20.53 -22.35
N VAL A 383 -15.75 -20.46 -21.03
CA VAL A 383 -14.80 -21.08 -20.09
C VAL A 383 -15.26 -22.52 -19.85
N GLU A 384 -14.37 -23.46 -20.07
CA GLU A 384 -14.59 -24.90 -19.89
C GLU A 384 -14.05 -25.39 -18.54
N MET A 385 -14.44 -26.59 -18.10
CA MET A 385 -13.97 -27.18 -16.84
C MET A 385 -12.44 -27.30 -16.81
N HIS A 386 -11.81 -27.68 -17.93
CA HIS A 386 -10.36 -27.76 -18.05
C HIS A 386 -9.64 -26.41 -17.81
N ASP A 387 -10.27 -25.27 -18.16
CA ASP A 387 -9.66 -23.96 -17.91
C ASP A 387 -9.74 -23.63 -16.41
N PHE A 388 -10.78 -24.05 -15.70
CA PHE A 388 -10.86 -23.94 -14.23
C PHE A 388 -9.84 -24.84 -13.53
N GLU A 389 -9.64 -26.07 -14.00
CA GLU A 389 -8.61 -26.97 -13.46
C GLU A 389 -7.20 -26.37 -13.64
N SER A 390 -6.91 -25.85 -14.83
CA SER A 390 -5.63 -25.18 -15.10
C SER A 390 -5.44 -23.91 -14.27
N ALA A 391 -6.52 -23.13 -14.05
CA ALA A 391 -6.49 -21.95 -13.20
C ALA A 391 -6.30 -22.32 -11.72
N LYS A 392 -6.95 -23.38 -11.24
CA LYS A 392 -6.79 -23.91 -9.88
C LYS A 392 -5.35 -24.33 -9.64
N ASP A 393 -4.76 -25.08 -10.55
CA ASP A 393 -3.35 -25.46 -10.48
C ASP A 393 -2.43 -24.24 -10.41
N LYS A 394 -2.70 -23.20 -11.21
CA LYS A 394 -1.93 -21.96 -11.20
C LYS A 394 -2.08 -21.19 -9.88
N VAL A 395 -3.28 -21.13 -9.30
CA VAL A 395 -3.54 -20.40 -8.03
C VAL A 395 -2.92 -21.15 -6.85
N LEU A 396 -3.05 -22.48 -6.81
CA LEU A 396 -2.57 -23.30 -5.69
C LEU A 396 -1.06 -23.55 -5.73
N MET A 397 -0.51 -23.86 -6.91
CA MET A 397 0.89 -24.28 -7.08
C MET A 397 1.77 -23.18 -7.70
N GLY A 398 1.18 -22.08 -8.18
CA GLY A 398 1.91 -21.04 -8.91
C GLY A 398 2.05 -21.30 -10.40
N THR A 399 2.68 -20.37 -11.11
CA THR A 399 2.90 -20.47 -12.57
C THR A 399 3.95 -21.51 -12.90
N GLU A 400 3.72 -22.28 -13.97
CA GLU A 400 4.72 -23.19 -14.52
C GLU A 400 5.95 -22.42 -15.05
N ARG A 401 7.13 -22.93 -14.73
CA ARG A 401 8.42 -22.34 -15.14
C ARG A 401 9.13 -23.26 -16.14
N ARG A 402 8.50 -23.51 -17.29
CA ARG A 402 9.04 -24.40 -18.35
C ARG A 402 10.34 -23.88 -18.97
N SER A 403 10.70 -22.63 -18.73
CA SER A 403 11.97 -22.03 -19.23
C SER A 403 13.19 -22.37 -18.37
N VAL A 404 12.99 -22.98 -17.19
CA VAL A 404 14.10 -23.39 -16.33
C VAL A 404 14.71 -24.68 -16.90
N ILE A 405 15.96 -24.59 -17.25
CA ILE A 405 16.74 -25.78 -17.68
C ILE A 405 17.19 -26.52 -16.43
N ILE A 406 16.62 -27.69 -16.20
CA ILE A 406 16.97 -28.60 -15.11
C ILE A 406 17.85 -29.71 -15.67
N SER A 407 18.93 -30.08 -14.97
CA SER A 407 19.74 -31.22 -15.33
C SER A 407 18.93 -32.52 -15.21
N GLU A 408 19.27 -33.52 -16.01
CA GLU A 408 18.65 -34.86 -15.93
C GLU A 408 18.78 -35.48 -14.53
N GLU A 409 19.88 -35.19 -13.84
CA GLU A 409 20.13 -35.65 -12.49
C GLU A 409 19.15 -34.99 -11.48
N GLU A 410 18.99 -33.67 -11.56
CA GLU A 410 18.04 -32.94 -10.72
C GLU A 410 16.60 -33.35 -11.03
N ARG A 411 16.27 -33.56 -12.32
CA ARG A 411 14.95 -34.02 -12.74
C ARG A 411 14.64 -35.40 -12.18
N ARG A 412 15.63 -36.31 -12.21
CA ARG A 412 15.51 -37.62 -11.59
C ARG A 412 15.37 -37.55 -10.08
N THR A 413 16.16 -36.72 -9.43
CA THR A 413 16.06 -36.48 -7.99
C THR A 413 14.68 -35.99 -7.59
N THR A 414 14.15 -35.00 -8.29
CA THR A 414 12.80 -34.46 -8.06
C THR A 414 11.73 -35.53 -8.28
N ALA A 415 11.86 -36.37 -9.32
CA ALA A 415 10.88 -37.42 -9.58
C ALA A 415 10.82 -38.46 -8.46
N PHE A 416 11.97 -38.90 -7.93
CA PHE A 416 12.00 -39.82 -6.78
C PHE A 416 11.52 -39.16 -5.50
N HIS A 417 11.82 -37.89 -5.27
CA HIS A 417 11.36 -37.10 -4.15
C HIS A 417 9.83 -37.02 -4.10
N GLU A 418 9.21 -36.57 -5.20
CA GLU A 418 7.76 -36.47 -5.29
C GLU A 418 7.06 -37.84 -5.29
N ALA A 419 7.66 -38.84 -5.91
CA ALA A 419 7.17 -40.22 -5.82
C ALA A 419 7.19 -40.74 -4.38
N GLY A 420 8.17 -40.35 -3.56
CA GLY A 420 8.26 -40.68 -2.16
C GLY A 420 7.08 -40.13 -1.36
N HIS A 421 6.76 -38.85 -1.52
CA HIS A 421 5.58 -38.25 -0.90
C HIS A 421 4.29 -38.95 -1.33
N ALA A 422 4.12 -39.18 -2.63
CA ALA A 422 2.94 -39.81 -3.18
C ALA A 422 2.75 -41.24 -2.68
N LEU A 423 3.80 -42.04 -2.67
CA LEU A 423 3.75 -43.44 -2.20
C LEU A 423 3.38 -43.51 -0.73
N VAL A 424 4.05 -42.74 0.14
CA VAL A 424 3.77 -42.72 1.57
C VAL A 424 2.34 -42.25 1.84
N ALA A 425 1.89 -41.21 1.17
CA ALA A 425 0.52 -40.71 1.28
C ALA A 425 -0.53 -41.78 0.92
N LYS A 426 -0.27 -42.59 -0.10
CA LYS A 426 -1.21 -43.60 -0.55
C LYS A 426 -1.22 -44.85 0.35
N MET A 427 -0.09 -45.19 0.96
CA MET A 427 0.04 -46.36 1.82
C MET A 427 -0.49 -46.13 3.24
N LEU A 428 -0.63 -44.89 3.68
CA LEU A 428 -1.13 -44.57 5.01
C LEU A 428 -2.66 -44.42 5.00
N PRO A 429 -3.38 -45.02 5.99
CA PRO A 429 -4.81 -44.90 6.09
C PRO A 429 -5.24 -43.50 6.59
N GLY A 430 -6.37 -43.01 6.14
CA GLY A 430 -6.98 -41.75 6.63
C GLY A 430 -6.27 -40.46 6.19
N THR A 431 -5.40 -40.53 5.20
CA THR A 431 -4.75 -39.40 4.57
C THR A 431 -5.67 -38.77 3.51
N ASP A 432 -5.41 -37.52 3.16
CA ASP A 432 -6.12 -36.89 2.07
C ASP A 432 -5.72 -37.49 0.72
N PRO A 433 -6.64 -37.66 -0.23
CA PRO A 433 -6.34 -38.23 -1.52
C PRO A 433 -5.36 -37.37 -2.30
N ILE A 434 -4.48 -38.03 -3.04
CA ILE A 434 -3.56 -37.35 -3.96
C ILE A 434 -4.40 -36.82 -5.13
N HIS A 435 -4.28 -35.53 -5.37
CA HIS A 435 -4.90 -34.88 -6.51
C HIS A 435 -3.98 -34.95 -7.74
N LYS A 436 -2.74 -34.49 -7.57
CA LYS A 436 -1.77 -34.38 -8.65
C LYS A 436 -0.35 -34.41 -8.11
N VAL A 437 0.55 -35.02 -8.87
CA VAL A 437 2.00 -34.99 -8.66
C VAL A 437 2.67 -34.47 -9.92
N THR A 438 3.60 -33.54 -9.79
CA THR A 438 4.29 -32.94 -10.94
C THR A 438 5.75 -32.67 -10.64
N ILE A 439 6.60 -32.86 -11.63
CA ILE A 439 8.02 -32.47 -11.62
C ILE A 439 8.28 -31.23 -12.49
N ILE A 440 7.23 -30.57 -12.97
CA ILE A 440 7.34 -29.27 -13.65
C ILE A 440 7.59 -28.21 -12.58
N PRO A 441 8.66 -27.41 -12.66
CA PRO A 441 8.91 -26.36 -11.68
C PRO A 441 7.79 -25.34 -11.59
N ARG A 442 7.35 -25.05 -10.36
CA ARG A 442 6.32 -24.05 -10.08
C ARG A 442 6.75 -23.14 -8.93
N GLY A 443 6.68 -21.83 -9.12
CA GLY A 443 7.11 -20.87 -8.13
C GLY A 443 8.57 -21.09 -7.69
N ARG A 444 8.79 -21.54 -6.45
CA ARG A 444 10.12 -21.88 -5.89
C ARG A 444 10.40 -23.39 -5.82
N ALA A 445 9.39 -24.23 -6.04
CA ALA A 445 9.51 -25.67 -5.98
C ALA A 445 9.89 -26.24 -7.35
N LEU A 446 10.72 -27.27 -7.36
CA LEU A 446 11.11 -28.04 -8.56
C LEU A 446 10.05 -29.11 -8.90
N GLY A 447 9.33 -29.61 -7.91
CA GLY A 447 8.19 -30.51 -8.03
C GLY A 447 7.14 -30.18 -6.96
N VAL A 448 5.96 -30.75 -7.07
CA VAL A 448 4.87 -30.60 -6.10
C VAL A 448 4.02 -31.86 -6.06
N THR A 449 3.83 -32.42 -4.88
CA THR A 449 2.82 -33.44 -4.58
C THR A 449 1.64 -32.78 -3.88
N MET A 450 0.47 -32.78 -4.54
CA MET A 450 -0.72 -32.11 -4.08
C MET A 450 -1.74 -33.11 -3.58
N GLN A 451 -2.16 -32.94 -2.33
CA GLN A 451 -3.30 -33.64 -1.72
C GLN A 451 -4.46 -32.66 -1.57
N LEU A 452 -5.68 -33.10 -1.83
CA LEU A 452 -6.89 -32.31 -1.61
C LEU A 452 -7.81 -33.07 -0.66
N PRO A 453 -8.25 -32.45 0.45
CA PRO A 453 -9.23 -33.06 1.33
C PRO A 453 -10.57 -33.26 0.60
N VAL A 454 -11.24 -34.36 0.92
CA VAL A 454 -12.58 -34.66 0.36
C VAL A 454 -13.62 -33.68 0.89
N ASP A 455 -13.50 -33.34 2.18
CA ASP A 455 -14.40 -32.43 2.89
C ASP A 455 -13.62 -31.44 3.75
N ASP A 456 -14.26 -30.32 4.11
CA ASP A 456 -13.68 -29.35 5.04
C ASP A 456 -13.53 -29.95 6.44
N ARG A 457 -12.32 -29.93 6.99
CA ARG A 457 -12.01 -30.42 8.31
C ARG A 457 -11.75 -29.27 9.27
N TYR A 458 -12.44 -29.30 10.41
CA TYR A 458 -12.27 -28.32 11.48
C TYR A 458 -11.38 -28.86 12.63
N THR A 459 -11.26 -30.19 12.74
CA THR A 459 -10.44 -30.87 13.74
C THR A 459 -9.57 -31.95 13.09
N TYR A 460 -8.36 -32.09 13.58
CA TYR A 460 -7.41 -33.06 13.07
C TYR A 460 -7.09 -34.08 14.18
N PRO A 461 -7.38 -35.38 13.99
CA PRO A 461 -6.99 -36.40 14.93
C PRO A 461 -5.47 -36.60 14.94
N LYS A 462 -4.93 -37.11 16.07
CA LYS A 462 -3.49 -37.32 16.26
C LYS A 462 -2.90 -38.17 15.13
N ASP A 463 -3.56 -39.26 14.75
CA ASP A 463 -3.09 -40.18 13.71
C ASP A 463 -2.96 -39.50 12.33
N PHE A 464 -3.88 -38.58 11.99
CA PHE A 464 -3.80 -37.81 10.76
C PHE A 464 -2.55 -36.91 10.74
N LEU A 465 -2.25 -36.26 11.87
CA LEU A 465 -1.06 -35.40 11.97
C LEU A 465 0.24 -36.22 11.91
N TYR A 466 0.26 -37.42 12.57
CA TYR A 466 1.36 -38.35 12.44
C TYR A 466 1.59 -38.79 10.99
N ASN A 467 0.52 -39.12 10.30
CA ASN A 467 0.61 -39.50 8.88
C ASN A 467 1.13 -38.36 8.01
N ASN A 468 0.74 -37.12 8.28
CA ASN A 468 1.26 -35.96 7.56
C ASN A 468 2.77 -35.78 7.78
N ILE A 469 3.28 -35.97 9.00
CA ILE A 469 4.73 -35.94 9.25
C ILE A 469 5.43 -37.04 8.43
N ALA A 470 4.88 -38.26 8.41
CA ALA A 470 5.46 -39.35 7.61
C ALA A 470 5.45 -39.04 6.10
N ILE A 471 4.38 -38.43 5.59
CA ILE A 471 4.30 -38.01 4.17
C ILE A 471 5.38 -36.95 3.87
N LEU A 472 5.56 -35.96 4.73
CA LEU A 472 6.60 -34.93 4.57
C LEU A 472 8.02 -35.53 4.57
N MET A 473 8.26 -36.62 5.30
CA MET A 473 9.53 -37.32 5.29
C MET A 473 9.72 -38.20 4.04
N GLY A 474 8.65 -38.50 3.30
CA GLY A 474 8.65 -39.42 2.15
C GLY A 474 9.65 -39.04 1.07
N GLY A 475 9.71 -37.77 0.68
CA GLY A 475 10.65 -37.28 -0.32
C GLY A 475 12.10 -37.47 0.10
N ARG A 476 12.43 -37.08 1.33
CA ARG A 476 13.77 -37.23 1.90
C ARG A 476 14.23 -38.69 1.96
N VAL A 477 13.35 -39.56 2.38
CA VAL A 477 13.63 -41.01 2.47
C VAL A 477 13.83 -41.63 1.09
N ALA A 478 13.05 -41.22 0.10
CA ALA A 478 13.20 -41.71 -1.27
C ALA A 478 14.56 -41.30 -1.88
N GLU A 479 15.02 -40.08 -1.64
CA GLU A 479 16.37 -39.65 -2.05
C GLU A 479 17.44 -40.54 -1.38
N GLU A 480 17.38 -40.78 -0.08
CA GLU A 480 18.36 -41.58 0.67
C GLU A 480 18.43 -43.02 0.17
N LEU A 481 17.28 -43.68 0.02
CA LEU A 481 17.24 -45.09 -0.33
C LEU A 481 17.58 -45.41 -1.79
N VAL A 482 17.27 -44.49 -2.72
CA VAL A 482 17.45 -44.75 -4.15
C VAL A 482 18.71 -44.10 -4.71
N LEU A 483 19.01 -42.87 -4.26
CA LEU A 483 20.09 -42.09 -4.80
C LEU A 483 21.37 -42.14 -3.95
N ASN A 484 21.29 -42.63 -2.72
CA ASN A 484 22.35 -42.68 -1.70
C ASN A 484 22.93 -41.28 -1.36
N TYR A 485 22.23 -40.22 -1.64
CA TYR A 485 22.59 -38.87 -1.24
C TYR A 485 21.34 -38.07 -0.84
N MET A 486 21.56 -36.94 -0.22
CA MET A 486 20.54 -36.09 0.34
C MET A 486 20.68 -34.69 -0.24
N THR A 487 19.58 -34.06 -0.62
CA THR A 487 19.58 -32.72 -1.18
C THR A 487 18.95 -31.69 -0.25
N THR A 488 19.17 -30.43 -0.57
CA THR A 488 18.49 -29.30 0.10
C THR A 488 17.02 -29.19 -0.27
N GLY A 489 16.55 -29.96 -1.29
CA GLY A 489 15.16 -29.94 -1.74
C GLY A 489 14.18 -30.32 -0.65
N ALA A 490 14.55 -31.25 0.24
CA ALA A 490 13.76 -31.66 1.38
C ALA A 490 13.70 -30.64 2.55
N GLY A 491 14.40 -29.49 2.45
CA GLY A 491 14.52 -28.53 3.53
C GLY A 491 13.16 -28.00 4.04
N ASN A 492 12.28 -27.64 3.12
CA ASN A 492 10.94 -27.13 3.45
C ASN A 492 10.05 -28.20 4.10
N ASP A 493 10.17 -29.46 3.67
CA ASP A 493 9.37 -30.56 4.23
C ASP A 493 9.83 -30.91 5.65
N ILE A 494 11.13 -30.87 5.90
CA ILE A 494 11.70 -31.04 7.24
C ILE A 494 11.25 -29.88 8.16
N GLU A 495 11.27 -28.65 7.70
CA GLU A 495 10.79 -27.49 8.44
C GLU A 495 9.30 -27.65 8.80
N LYS A 496 8.43 -27.96 7.84
CA LYS A 496 7.00 -28.20 8.08
C LYS A 496 6.74 -29.36 9.04
N ALA A 497 7.47 -30.45 8.90
CA ALA A 497 7.35 -31.60 9.78
C ALA A 497 7.74 -31.28 11.23
N THR A 498 8.83 -30.53 11.40
CA THR A 498 9.29 -30.06 12.70
C THR A 498 8.30 -29.10 13.34
N ASP A 499 7.77 -28.14 12.58
CA ASP A 499 6.75 -27.20 13.04
C ASP A 499 5.45 -27.91 13.43
N LEU A 500 5.02 -28.90 12.65
CA LEU A 500 3.84 -29.69 12.95
C LEU A 500 4.03 -30.49 14.23
N ALA A 501 5.16 -31.18 14.40
CA ALA A 501 5.51 -31.92 15.61
C ALA A 501 5.57 -30.97 16.82
N ARG A 502 6.16 -29.80 16.69
CA ARG A 502 6.21 -28.78 17.76
C ARG A 502 4.81 -28.31 18.17
N LYS A 503 3.91 -28.05 17.21
CA LYS A 503 2.51 -27.70 17.52
C LYS A 503 1.78 -28.85 18.25
N MET A 504 2.00 -30.07 17.81
CA MET A 504 1.42 -31.25 18.49
C MET A 504 1.84 -31.33 19.96
N VAL A 505 3.11 -31.06 20.26
CA VAL A 505 3.66 -31.10 21.60
C VAL A 505 3.26 -29.87 22.42
N CYS A 506 3.47 -28.67 21.88
CA CYS A 506 3.39 -27.42 22.64
C CYS A 506 2.01 -26.76 22.64
N GLU A 507 1.24 -26.86 21.53
CA GLU A 507 -0.04 -26.17 21.42
C GLU A 507 -1.22 -27.09 21.70
N TRP A 508 -1.17 -28.35 21.24
CA TRP A 508 -2.31 -29.27 21.32
C TRP A 508 -2.19 -30.35 22.40
N GLY A 509 -1.06 -30.38 23.14
CA GLY A 509 -0.85 -31.32 24.26
C GLY A 509 -0.98 -32.79 23.84
N MET A 510 -0.52 -33.15 22.62
CA MET A 510 -0.67 -34.49 22.07
C MET A 510 0.52 -35.43 22.42
N SER A 511 1.46 -34.98 23.26
CA SER A 511 2.55 -35.81 23.76
C SER A 511 2.09 -36.63 24.96
N GLU A 512 2.38 -37.93 24.94
CA GLU A 512 2.09 -38.82 26.08
C GLU A 512 3.04 -38.58 27.27
N LYS A 513 4.28 -38.16 26.97
CA LYS A 513 5.30 -37.90 27.97
C LYS A 513 5.09 -36.58 28.71
N LEU A 514 4.72 -35.54 27.98
CA LEU A 514 4.51 -34.18 28.53
C LEU A 514 3.06 -33.96 29.00
N GLY A 515 2.14 -34.85 28.60
CA GLY A 515 0.73 -34.77 28.95
C GLY A 515 -0.04 -33.64 28.20
N PRO A 516 -1.32 -33.42 28.55
CA PRO A 516 -2.19 -32.43 27.89
C PRO A 516 -1.93 -31.02 28.42
N LEU A 517 -0.71 -30.55 28.25
CA LEU A 517 -0.26 -29.22 28.66
C LEU A 517 0.10 -28.38 27.44
N THR A 518 -0.01 -27.06 27.57
CA THR A 518 0.46 -26.09 26.56
C THR A 518 1.73 -25.42 27.06
N PHE A 519 2.72 -25.28 26.18
CA PHE A 519 4.00 -24.67 26.45
C PHE A 519 4.25 -23.52 25.48
N GLY A 520 4.84 -22.42 25.95
CA GLY A 520 5.11 -21.28 25.11
C GLY A 520 3.81 -20.54 24.74
N LYS A 521 3.10 -20.01 25.75
CA LYS A 521 1.99 -19.09 25.48
C LYS A 521 2.49 -18.07 24.46
N LYS A 522 1.70 -17.85 23.39
CA LYS A 522 1.99 -16.80 22.41
C LYS A 522 2.28 -15.51 23.17
N GLU A 523 3.55 -15.24 23.44
CA GLU A 523 3.93 -13.94 23.95
C GLU A 523 3.56 -12.94 22.88
N GLN A 524 2.72 -12.01 23.27
CA GLN A 524 2.63 -10.73 22.58
C GLN A 524 4.07 -10.22 22.53
N GLU A 525 4.62 -10.09 21.34
CA GLU A 525 5.94 -9.51 21.12
C GLU A 525 5.97 -8.11 21.75
N ILE A 526 6.32 -8.04 23.02
CA ILE A 526 6.64 -6.78 23.69
C ILE A 526 8.05 -6.43 23.18
N PHE A 527 8.09 -5.60 22.17
CA PHE A 527 9.29 -4.99 21.64
C PHE A 527 9.86 -4.01 22.68
N LEU A 528 10.49 -4.51 23.71
CA LEU A 528 11.37 -3.75 24.58
C LEU A 528 12.76 -3.75 23.93
N GLY A 529 13.17 -2.59 23.48
CA GLY A 529 14.42 -2.38 22.76
C GLY A 529 15.62 -3.06 23.44
N ARG A 530 16.37 -3.79 22.63
CA ARG A 530 17.74 -4.32 22.82
C ARG A 530 17.96 -5.66 23.50
N GLU A 531 16.99 -6.28 24.15
CA GLU A 531 17.16 -7.70 24.52
C GLU A 531 15.86 -8.42 24.20
N ILE A 532 15.90 -9.30 23.21
CA ILE A 532 14.89 -10.34 23.01
C ILE A 532 15.14 -11.37 24.12
N SER A 533 14.76 -11.06 25.34
CA SER A 533 14.61 -12.10 26.35
C SER A 533 13.30 -12.80 26.06
N GLN A 534 13.36 -13.89 25.28
CA GLN A 534 12.28 -14.88 25.26
C GLN A 534 12.11 -15.38 26.69
N HIS A 535 11.18 -14.80 27.43
CA HIS A 535 10.73 -15.38 28.68
C HIS A 535 10.00 -16.68 28.33
N ARG A 536 10.74 -17.79 28.41
CA ARG A 536 10.15 -19.11 28.35
C ARG A 536 9.34 -19.28 29.64
N ASP A 537 8.06 -19.62 29.50
CA ASP A 537 7.16 -19.89 30.62
C ASP A 537 7.38 -21.32 31.23
N TYR A 538 8.45 -21.99 30.83
CA TYR A 538 8.82 -23.34 31.27
C TYR A 538 10.33 -23.43 31.57
N SER A 539 10.66 -24.42 32.41
CA SER A 539 12.04 -24.67 32.85
C SER A 539 12.93 -25.18 31.72
N GLU A 540 14.24 -25.07 31.87
CA GLU A 540 15.22 -25.62 30.93
C GLU A 540 15.06 -27.13 30.76
N HIS A 541 14.73 -27.85 31.84
CA HIS A 541 14.43 -29.29 31.81
C HIS A 541 13.24 -29.58 30.89
N THR A 542 12.15 -28.81 31.00
CA THR A 542 10.98 -28.95 30.11
C THR A 542 11.33 -28.62 28.67
N ALA A 543 12.19 -27.61 28.41
CA ALA A 543 12.67 -27.31 27.07
C ALA A 543 13.37 -28.51 26.43
N ILE A 544 14.27 -29.16 27.16
CA ILE A 544 14.97 -30.38 26.71
C ILE A 544 13.97 -31.50 26.42
N GLU A 545 12.95 -31.68 27.27
CA GLU A 545 11.90 -32.69 27.07
C GLU A 545 11.05 -32.38 25.82
N ILE A 546 10.70 -31.12 25.56
CA ILE A 546 10.01 -30.70 24.34
C ILE A 546 10.85 -31.04 23.11
N ASP A 547 12.14 -30.68 23.12
CA ASP A 547 13.02 -30.95 21.98
C ASP A 547 13.19 -32.47 21.75
N ASN A 548 13.28 -33.26 22.81
CA ASN A 548 13.34 -34.71 22.70
C ASN A 548 12.04 -35.31 22.13
N GLU A 549 10.87 -34.80 22.54
CA GLU A 549 9.59 -35.27 22.04
C GLU A 549 9.37 -34.88 20.55
N VAL A 550 9.71 -33.67 20.19
CA VAL A 550 9.66 -33.21 18.77
C VAL A 550 10.56 -34.09 17.92
N LYS A 551 11.81 -34.31 18.36
CA LYS A 551 12.75 -35.21 17.69
C LYS A 551 12.20 -36.65 17.59
N ARG A 552 11.64 -37.20 18.68
CA ARG A 552 11.03 -38.52 18.68
C ARG A 552 9.91 -38.65 17.65
N LEU A 553 8.97 -37.68 17.62
CA LEU A 553 7.85 -37.66 16.67
C LEU A 553 8.32 -37.65 15.20
N VAL A 554 9.29 -36.80 14.90
CA VAL A 554 9.83 -36.71 13.55
C VAL A 554 10.58 -37.98 13.16
N MET A 555 11.45 -38.52 14.04
CA MET A 555 12.23 -39.71 13.75
C MET A 555 11.37 -40.96 13.65
N GLU A 556 10.36 -41.13 14.51
CA GLU A 556 9.41 -42.25 14.42
C GLU A 556 8.68 -42.26 13.06
N ASN A 557 8.22 -41.12 12.62
CA ASN A 557 7.52 -41.00 11.32
C ASN A 557 8.49 -41.10 10.13
N TYR A 558 9.74 -40.68 10.28
CA TYR A 558 10.79 -40.92 9.31
C TYR A 558 11.03 -42.44 9.11
N GLU A 559 11.17 -43.21 10.20
CA GLU A 559 11.34 -44.67 10.12
C GLU A 559 10.10 -45.38 9.55
N ARG A 560 8.89 -44.88 9.87
CA ARG A 560 7.65 -45.37 9.23
C ARG A 560 7.67 -45.14 7.73
N ALA A 561 8.03 -43.94 7.26
CA ALA A 561 8.16 -43.63 5.83
C ALA A 561 9.23 -44.52 5.18
N LYS A 562 10.37 -44.75 5.85
CA LYS A 562 11.46 -45.62 5.41
C LYS A 562 11.01 -47.07 5.23
N THR A 563 10.26 -47.60 6.17
CA THR A 563 9.68 -48.94 6.09
C THR A 563 8.71 -49.06 4.91
N ILE A 564 7.80 -48.07 4.74
CA ILE A 564 6.82 -48.08 3.66
C ILE A 564 7.53 -48.05 2.30
N ILE A 565 8.50 -47.18 2.12
CA ILE A 565 9.23 -47.01 0.85
C ILE A 565 10.07 -48.26 0.55
N HIS A 566 10.78 -48.81 1.55
CA HIS A 566 11.59 -50.00 1.37
C HIS A 566 10.72 -51.22 0.96
N THR A 567 9.58 -51.41 1.60
CA THR A 567 8.64 -52.49 1.27
C THR A 567 8.04 -52.34 -0.15
N ASN A 568 7.85 -51.10 -0.61
CA ASN A 568 7.19 -50.81 -1.89
C ASN A 568 8.15 -50.19 -2.91
N MET A 569 9.42 -50.55 -2.90
CA MET A 569 10.46 -49.96 -3.74
C MET A 569 10.14 -50.04 -5.24
N ASN A 570 9.51 -51.10 -5.72
CA ASN A 570 9.11 -51.25 -7.12
C ASN A 570 7.99 -50.25 -7.51
N ALA A 571 7.06 -50.00 -6.60
CA ALA A 571 6.02 -48.99 -6.82
C ALA A 571 6.62 -47.57 -6.84
N LEU A 572 7.57 -47.27 -5.94
CA LEU A 572 8.30 -45.99 -5.95
C LEU A 572 8.98 -45.77 -7.31
N LYS A 573 9.75 -46.77 -7.80
CA LYS A 573 10.43 -46.68 -9.12
C LYS A 573 9.43 -46.50 -10.24
N GLY A 574 8.30 -47.23 -10.22
CA GLY A 574 7.26 -47.08 -11.25
C GLY A 574 6.64 -45.68 -11.29
N ILE A 575 6.36 -45.08 -10.14
CA ILE A 575 5.84 -43.70 -10.07
C ILE A 575 6.90 -42.72 -10.58
N ALA A 576 8.15 -42.83 -10.13
CA ALA A 576 9.23 -41.96 -10.57
C ALA A 576 9.50 -42.05 -12.07
N GLU A 577 9.53 -43.28 -12.66
CA GLU A 577 9.68 -43.50 -14.10
C GLU A 577 8.53 -42.84 -14.90
N ALA A 578 7.29 -43.01 -14.43
CA ALA A 578 6.12 -42.40 -15.07
C ALA A 578 6.15 -40.84 -14.96
N LEU A 579 6.65 -40.30 -13.85
CA LEU A 579 6.85 -38.84 -13.70
C LEU A 579 7.92 -38.31 -14.65
N LEU A 580 9.03 -39.07 -14.86
CA LEU A 580 10.07 -38.69 -15.82
C LEU A 580 9.57 -38.68 -17.28
N GLU A 581 8.64 -39.58 -17.61
CA GLU A 581 8.04 -39.68 -18.95
C GLU A 581 6.95 -38.64 -19.19
N ARG A 582 6.01 -38.48 -18.25
CA ARG A 582 4.77 -37.70 -18.42
C ARG A 582 4.80 -36.33 -17.75
N GLU A 583 5.77 -36.08 -16.86
CA GLU A 583 5.96 -34.88 -16.03
C GLU A 583 4.83 -34.58 -15.02
N VAL A 584 3.65 -35.11 -15.24
CA VAL A 584 2.46 -34.92 -14.39
C VAL A 584 1.73 -36.26 -14.28
N LEU A 585 1.31 -36.62 -13.06
CA LEU A 585 0.45 -37.77 -12.79
C LEU A 585 -0.72 -37.35 -11.93
N GLU A 586 -1.91 -37.87 -12.24
CA GLU A 586 -3.12 -37.70 -11.42
C GLU A 586 -3.26 -38.84 -10.39
N GLY A 587 -4.03 -38.59 -9.32
CA GLY A 587 -4.22 -39.55 -8.23
C GLY A 587 -4.62 -40.96 -8.71
N PRO A 588 -5.61 -41.14 -9.61
CA PRO A 588 -6.02 -42.45 -10.15
C PRO A 588 -4.89 -43.17 -10.90
N GLU A 589 -4.04 -42.44 -11.64
CA GLU A 589 -2.91 -43.04 -12.38
C GLU A 589 -1.86 -43.60 -11.41
N ILE A 590 -1.59 -42.86 -10.33
CA ILE A 590 -0.65 -43.31 -9.27
C ILE A 590 -1.19 -44.59 -8.61
N GLU A 591 -2.49 -44.68 -8.33
CA GLU A 591 -3.10 -45.90 -7.80
C GLU A 591 -2.95 -47.09 -8.73
N GLN A 592 -3.14 -46.87 -10.03
CA GLN A 592 -2.99 -47.90 -11.03
C GLN A 592 -1.54 -48.43 -11.08
N ILE A 593 -0.55 -47.54 -11.10
CA ILE A 593 0.88 -47.89 -11.08
C ILE A 593 1.22 -48.71 -9.84
N ILE A 594 0.74 -48.33 -8.66
CA ILE A 594 1.00 -49.06 -7.43
C ILE A 594 0.40 -50.47 -7.49
N ARG A 595 -0.82 -50.65 -7.99
CA ARG A 595 -1.48 -51.97 -8.13
C ARG A 595 -0.75 -52.86 -9.14
N GLU A 596 -0.37 -52.32 -10.29
CA GLU A 596 0.35 -53.08 -11.32
C GLU A 596 1.72 -53.57 -10.82
N ARG A 597 2.48 -52.73 -10.11
CA ARG A 597 3.79 -53.07 -9.59
C ARG A 597 3.69 -54.00 -8.34
N ALA A 598 2.59 -53.96 -7.58
CA ALA A 598 2.33 -54.92 -6.52
C ALA A 598 1.94 -56.30 -7.05
N ALA A 599 1.14 -56.37 -8.12
CA ALA A 599 0.75 -57.64 -8.77
C ALA A 599 1.96 -58.34 -9.42
N ALA A 600 2.92 -57.61 -9.97
CA ALA A 600 4.14 -58.16 -10.53
C ALA A 600 5.10 -58.82 -9.51
N LEU A 601 4.92 -58.62 -8.21
CA LEU A 601 5.66 -59.28 -7.13
C LEU A 601 5.01 -60.59 -6.67
N SER A 602 3.71 -60.77 -6.97
CA SER A 602 2.92 -61.95 -6.58
C SER A 602 2.84 -63.01 -7.68
N SER A 603 3.31 -62.68 -8.90
CA SER A 603 3.49 -63.59 -10.03
C SER A 603 4.93 -64.07 -10.13
#